data_58864c8150384671fc6302056ca5e40e
#
_entry.id   58864c8150384671fc6302056ca5e40e
#
_cell.length_a   1.000
_cell.length_b   1.000
_cell.length_c   1.000
_cell.angle_alpha   90.00
_cell.angle_beta   90.00
_cell.angle_gamma   90.00
#
_symmetry.space_group_name_H-M   'P 1'
#
loop_
_entity.id
_entity.type
_entity.pdbx_description
1 polymer ?
#
loop_
_entity_poly.entity_id
_entity_poly.type
_entity_poly.pdbx_seq_one_letter_code
_entity_poly.pdbx_strand_id
1 'polypeptide(L)'
;MRFLFPTASIALLPLLVLGAPAASADDAEDAVDYRQGAMNVFSWNLGHMGAMVKGEVPFDTAAFQGYAKDLAAAVKLDVLKGFPEESVTDESDAKDEIWLNWAGFESKLQDLRTESAKLAEVTAGGDEAAIKAQFDATRKTCKACHDDYKQ
;
A
#
# COMPACT_ATOMS: atom_id res chain seq x y z
N MET A 1 -41.41 68.01 -11.07
CA MET A 1 -41.23 66.69 -10.42
C MET A 1 -40.04 65.98 -11.08
N ARG A 2 -38.85 65.97 -10.43
CA ARG A 2 -37.64 65.32 -10.93
C ARG A 2 -37.46 64.02 -10.13
N PHE A 3 -37.61 62.86 -10.80
CA PHE A 3 -37.35 61.57 -10.17
C PHE A 3 -35.83 61.27 -10.30
N LEU A 4 -35.15 61.18 -9.18
CA LEU A 4 -33.77 60.68 -9.07
C LEU A 4 -33.83 59.16 -8.91
N PHE A 5 -33.24 58.43 -9.85
CA PHE A 5 -33.00 57.00 -9.71
C PHE A 5 -31.62 56.74 -9.07
N PRO A 6 -31.51 55.95 -8.02
CA PRO A 6 -30.19 55.57 -7.48
C PRO A 6 -29.57 54.50 -8.38
N THR A 7 -28.36 54.77 -8.85
CA THR A 7 -27.50 53.79 -9.52
C THR A 7 -26.92 52.83 -8.51
N ALA A 8 -27.36 51.58 -8.51
CA ALA A 8 -26.77 50.54 -7.69
C ALA A 8 -25.51 50.03 -8.37
N SER A 9 -24.36 50.35 -7.79
CA SER A 9 -23.06 49.80 -8.20
C SER A 9 -22.92 48.36 -7.69
N ILE A 10 -22.95 47.37 -8.58
CA ILE A 10 -22.66 45.98 -8.28
C ILE A 10 -21.16 45.83 -8.24
N ALA A 11 -20.60 45.68 -7.01
CA ALA A 11 -19.19 45.36 -6.80
C ALA A 11 -18.99 43.85 -7.12
N LEU A 12 -18.30 43.57 -8.23
CA LEU A 12 -17.85 42.22 -8.57
C LEU A 12 -16.66 41.86 -7.66
N LEU A 13 -16.88 41.00 -6.67
CA LEU A 13 -15.79 40.40 -5.90
C LEU A 13 -15.08 39.36 -6.78
N PRO A 14 -13.74 39.41 -6.95
CA PRO A 14 -13.01 38.35 -7.59
C PRO A 14 -12.98 37.11 -6.69
N LEU A 15 -13.49 36.01 -7.20
CA LEU A 15 -13.42 34.68 -6.58
C LEU A 15 -11.94 34.20 -6.71
N LEU A 16 -11.17 34.33 -5.62
CA LEU A 16 -9.83 33.70 -5.57
C LEU A 16 -10.04 32.19 -5.52
N VAL A 17 -9.83 31.53 -6.64
CA VAL A 17 -9.67 30.06 -6.69
C VAL A 17 -8.27 29.77 -6.12
N LEU A 18 -8.20 29.37 -4.85
CA LEU A 18 -7.00 28.76 -4.31
C LEU A 18 -6.86 27.37 -4.96
N GLY A 19 -6.07 27.29 -6.02
CA GLY A 19 -5.62 26.01 -6.56
C GLY A 19 -4.80 25.29 -5.48
N ALA A 20 -5.13 24.04 -5.19
CA ALA A 20 -4.24 23.18 -4.41
C ALA A 20 -2.89 23.09 -5.14
N PRO A 21 -1.75 23.14 -4.44
CA PRO A 21 -0.46 22.93 -5.09
C PRO A 21 -0.47 21.51 -5.71
N ALA A 22 -0.13 21.41 -6.99
CA ALA A 22 0.18 20.12 -7.61
C ALA A 22 1.41 19.55 -6.92
N ALA A 23 1.43 18.23 -6.67
CA ALA A 23 2.61 17.55 -6.14
C ALA A 23 3.82 17.86 -7.05
N SER A 24 4.98 18.13 -6.45
CA SER A 24 6.20 18.31 -7.22
C SER A 24 6.72 16.96 -7.75
N ALA A 25 7.58 16.97 -8.77
CA ALA A 25 8.23 15.75 -9.26
C ALA A 25 9.02 15.06 -8.12
N ASP A 26 9.69 15.83 -7.26
CA ASP A 26 10.41 15.32 -6.09
C ASP A 26 9.45 14.59 -5.10
N ASP A 27 8.24 15.11 -4.89
CA ASP A 27 7.24 14.45 -4.01
C ASP A 27 6.76 13.12 -4.61
N ALA A 28 6.67 13.01 -5.93
CA ALA A 28 6.29 11.78 -6.62
C ALA A 28 7.40 10.71 -6.52
N GLU A 29 8.66 11.09 -6.67
CA GLU A 29 9.82 10.21 -6.51
C GLU A 29 9.94 9.71 -5.06
N ASP A 30 9.82 10.58 -4.08
CA ASP A 30 9.83 10.23 -2.65
C ASP A 30 8.70 9.23 -2.31
N ALA A 31 7.52 9.40 -2.90
CA ALA A 31 6.40 8.48 -2.73
C ALA A 31 6.69 7.10 -3.35
N VAL A 32 7.33 7.05 -4.53
CA VAL A 32 7.79 5.81 -5.17
C VAL A 32 8.80 5.10 -4.28
N ASP A 33 9.82 5.80 -3.81
CA ASP A 33 10.86 5.26 -2.93
C ASP A 33 10.26 4.70 -1.63
N TYR A 34 9.30 5.41 -1.02
CA TYR A 34 8.62 4.96 0.18
C TYR A 34 7.88 3.64 -0.03
N ARG A 35 7.04 3.54 -1.09
CA ARG A 35 6.29 2.30 -1.35
C ARG A 35 7.17 1.14 -1.76
N GLN A 36 8.23 1.39 -2.55
CA GLN A 36 9.22 0.36 -2.90
C GLN A 36 9.99 -0.11 -1.67
N GLY A 37 10.40 0.80 -0.79
CA GLY A 37 11.03 0.47 0.49
C GLY A 37 10.15 -0.45 1.35
N ALA A 38 8.85 -0.14 1.47
CA ALA A 38 7.90 -1.00 2.19
C ALA A 38 7.79 -2.39 1.55
N MET A 39 7.67 -2.46 0.21
CA MET A 39 7.61 -3.74 -0.52
C MET A 39 8.90 -4.56 -0.37
N ASN A 40 10.06 -3.91 -0.31
CA ASN A 40 11.34 -4.58 -0.04
C ASN A 40 11.37 -5.22 1.36
N VAL A 41 10.85 -4.54 2.38
CA VAL A 41 10.74 -5.10 3.73
C VAL A 41 9.79 -6.31 3.74
N PHE A 42 8.65 -6.24 3.03
CA PHE A 42 7.73 -7.38 2.93
C PHE A 42 8.37 -8.57 2.21
N SER A 43 9.03 -8.32 1.08
CA SER A 43 9.67 -9.36 0.27
C SER A 43 10.85 -10.03 0.99
N TRP A 44 11.60 -9.30 1.80
CA TRP A 44 12.66 -9.84 2.65
C TRP A 44 12.13 -10.93 3.58
N ASN A 45 11.09 -10.61 4.34
CA ASN A 45 10.50 -11.57 5.27
C ASN A 45 9.87 -12.77 4.55
N LEU A 46 9.11 -12.51 3.48
CA LEU A 46 8.48 -13.56 2.68
C LEU A 46 9.51 -14.46 1.99
N GLY A 47 10.64 -13.90 1.55
CA GLY A 47 11.70 -14.64 0.89
C GLY A 47 12.34 -15.68 1.81
N HIS A 48 12.69 -15.28 3.05
CA HIS A 48 13.29 -16.19 4.04
C HIS A 48 12.30 -17.30 4.46
N MET A 49 11.05 -16.96 4.71
CA MET A 49 10.00 -17.94 4.98
C MET A 49 9.79 -18.87 3.77
N GLY A 50 9.79 -18.32 2.56
CA GLY A 50 9.63 -19.07 1.32
C GLY A 50 10.74 -20.08 1.07
N ALA A 51 11.98 -19.76 1.38
CA ALA A 51 13.12 -20.67 1.29
C ALA A 51 12.95 -21.90 2.21
N MET A 52 12.45 -21.68 3.44
CA MET A 52 12.14 -22.77 4.37
C MET A 52 10.99 -23.64 3.87
N VAL A 53 9.91 -23.03 3.37
CA VAL A 53 8.73 -23.76 2.85
C VAL A 53 9.08 -24.63 1.64
N LYS A 54 9.97 -24.15 0.78
CA LYS A 54 10.44 -24.91 -0.40
C LYS A 54 11.51 -25.95 -0.07
N GLY A 55 12.04 -25.96 1.15
CA GLY A 55 13.14 -26.85 1.54
C GLY A 55 14.51 -26.44 0.97
N GLU A 56 14.67 -25.22 0.52
CA GLU A 56 15.96 -24.64 0.09
C GLU A 56 16.92 -24.46 1.28
N VAL A 57 16.36 -24.27 2.47
CA VAL A 57 17.05 -24.29 3.76
C VAL A 57 16.23 -25.10 4.76
N PRO A 58 16.85 -25.61 5.86
CA PRO A 58 16.11 -26.32 6.91
C PRO A 58 14.97 -25.49 7.47
N PHE A 59 13.83 -26.14 7.77
CA PHE A 59 12.69 -25.46 8.39
C PHE A 59 12.99 -25.22 9.88
N ASP A 60 13.16 -23.95 10.26
CA ASP A 60 13.34 -23.49 11.63
C ASP A 60 12.10 -22.72 12.06
N THR A 61 11.28 -23.32 12.93
CA THR A 61 10.03 -22.74 13.41
C THR A 61 10.27 -21.41 14.16
N ALA A 62 11.34 -21.28 14.92
CA ALA A 62 11.61 -20.07 15.68
C ALA A 62 12.02 -18.90 14.75
N ALA A 63 12.89 -19.17 13.77
CA ALA A 63 13.25 -18.19 12.75
C ALA A 63 12.04 -17.81 11.89
N PHE A 64 11.23 -18.78 11.46
CA PHE A 64 10.00 -18.54 10.70
C PHE A 64 9.04 -17.63 11.47
N GLN A 65 8.83 -17.90 12.77
CA GLN A 65 8.00 -17.06 13.64
C GLN A 65 8.53 -15.63 13.74
N GLY A 66 9.84 -15.45 13.79
CA GLY A 66 10.47 -14.12 13.76
C GLY A 66 10.07 -13.35 12.50
N TYR A 67 10.31 -13.93 11.32
CA TYR A 67 9.94 -13.32 10.04
C TYR A 67 8.43 -13.06 9.89
N ALA A 68 7.59 -13.96 10.38
CA ALA A 68 6.14 -13.79 10.34
C ALA A 68 5.68 -12.61 11.22
N LYS A 69 6.26 -12.44 12.42
CA LYS A 69 5.99 -11.29 13.30
C LYS A 69 6.47 -9.98 12.69
N ASP A 70 7.66 -9.98 12.08
CA ASP A 70 8.22 -8.79 11.43
C ASP A 70 7.37 -8.39 10.22
N LEU A 71 6.92 -9.34 9.40
CA LEU A 71 5.97 -9.08 8.32
C LEU A 71 4.66 -8.49 8.86
N ALA A 72 4.05 -9.11 9.88
CA ALA A 72 2.81 -8.65 10.47
C ALA A 72 2.92 -7.25 11.11
N ALA A 73 4.11 -6.86 11.57
CA ALA A 73 4.40 -5.51 12.02
C ALA A 73 4.58 -4.54 10.85
N ALA A 74 5.34 -4.93 9.84
CA ALA A 74 5.67 -4.09 8.69
C ALA A 74 4.44 -3.74 7.83
N VAL A 75 3.50 -4.67 7.62
CA VAL A 75 2.28 -4.41 6.85
C VAL A 75 1.29 -3.44 7.54
N LYS A 76 1.55 -3.06 8.80
CA LYS A 76 0.80 -2.01 9.51
C LYS A 76 1.26 -0.60 9.15
N LEU A 77 2.41 -0.46 8.49
CA LEU A 77 2.82 0.82 7.93
C LEU A 77 1.70 1.37 7.03
N ASP A 78 1.55 2.69 7.02
CA ASP A 78 0.59 3.35 6.14
C ASP A 78 1.16 3.45 4.71
N VAL A 79 1.20 2.29 4.04
CA VAL A 79 1.75 2.17 2.67
C VAL A 79 0.94 2.99 1.68
N LEU A 80 -0.34 3.28 1.98
CA LEU A 80 -1.20 4.09 1.11
C LEU A 80 -0.66 5.52 0.90
N LYS A 81 0.11 6.05 1.86
CA LYS A 81 0.80 7.35 1.72
C LYS A 81 1.81 7.39 0.58
N GLY A 82 2.32 6.24 0.16
CA GLY A 82 3.21 6.12 -0.99
C GLY A 82 2.49 6.06 -2.34
N PHE A 83 1.17 6.34 -2.38
CA PHE A 83 0.36 6.33 -3.60
C PHE A 83 -0.49 7.62 -3.73
N PRO A 84 0.10 8.83 -3.61
CA PRO A 84 -0.64 10.04 -3.93
C PRO A 84 -1.02 10.02 -5.41
N GLU A 85 -2.08 10.75 -5.79
CA GLU A 85 -2.43 10.93 -7.20
C GLU A 85 -1.23 11.48 -7.98
N GLU A 86 -1.08 11.09 -9.23
CA GLU A 86 0.02 11.51 -10.11
C GLU A 86 1.42 11.02 -9.69
N SER A 87 1.55 10.07 -8.75
CA SER A 87 2.84 9.46 -8.39
C SER A 87 3.23 8.29 -9.30
N VAL A 88 2.86 8.32 -10.56
CA VAL A 88 3.35 7.42 -11.60
C VAL A 88 4.61 8.04 -12.22
N THR A 89 5.73 7.34 -12.10
CA THR A 89 7.01 7.74 -12.70
C THR A 89 7.54 6.57 -13.54
N ASP A 90 8.51 6.81 -14.39
CA ASP A 90 9.16 5.75 -15.18
C ASP A 90 9.82 4.67 -14.31
N GLU A 91 10.08 4.97 -13.04
CA GLU A 91 10.66 4.04 -12.05
C GLU A 91 9.61 3.23 -11.29
N SER A 92 8.32 3.48 -11.54
CA SER A 92 7.21 2.83 -10.85
C SER A 92 6.53 1.77 -11.70
N ASP A 93 6.42 0.56 -11.17
CA ASP A 93 5.58 -0.51 -11.75
C ASP A 93 4.08 -0.39 -11.36
N ALA A 94 3.66 0.71 -10.71
CA ALA A 94 2.26 0.90 -10.32
C ALA A 94 1.40 1.22 -11.55
N LYS A 95 0.23 0.56 -11.65
CA LYS A 95 -0.74 0.82 -12.71
C LYS A 95 -1.70 1.94 -12.30
N ASP A 96 -2.24 2.66 -13.30
CA ASP A 96 -3.26 3.71 -13.09
C ASP A 96 -4.54 3.18 -12.45
N GLU A 97 -4.82 1.88 -12.59
CA GLU A 97 -5.95 1.18 -11.98
C GLU A 97 -6.00 1.35 -10.46
N ILE A 98 -4.90 1.64 -9.80
CA ILE A 98 -4.83 1.95 -8.36
C ILE A 98 -5.75 3.14 -8.05
N TRP A 99 -5.61 4.23 -8.77
CA TRP A 99 -6.36 5.47 -8.55
C TRP A 99 -7.78 5.40 -9.12
N LEU A 100 -7.98 4.63 -10.18
CA LEU A 100 -9.31 4.38 -10.76
C LEU A 100 -10.17 3.48 -9.86
N ASN A 101 -9.56 2.62 -9.06
CA ASN A 101 -10.25 1.72 -8.13
C ASN A 101 -9.59 1.69 -6.74
N TRP A 102 -9.49 2.86 -6.13
CA TRP A 102 -8.84 3.03 -4.83
C TRP A 102 -9.37 2.11 -3.73
N ALA A 103 -10.71 1.98 -3.62
CA ALA A 103 -11.32 1.10 -2.63
C ALA A 103 -10.94 -0.38 -2.81
N GLY A 104 -10.82 -0.83 -4.06
CA GLY A 104 -10.34 -2.17 -4.39
C GLY A 104 -8.88 -2.36 -4.01
N PHE A 105 -8.04 -1.38 -4.28
CA PHE A 105 -6.62 -1.39 -3.90
C PHE A 105 -6.44 -1.43 -2.38
N GLU A 106 -7.14 -0.57 -1.65
CA GLU A 106 -7.13 -0.55 -0.18
C GLU A 106 -7.59 -1.89 0.42
N SER A 107 -8.63 -2.52 -0.16
CA SER A 107 -9.10 -3.84 0.25
C SER A 107 -8.03 -4.92 0.11
N LYS A 108 -7.26 -4.94 -0.99
CA LYS A 108 -6.14 -5.89 -1.18
C LYS A 108 -5.06 -5.72 -0.11
N LEU A 109 -4.76 -4.49 0.27
CA LEU A 109 -3.79 -4.22 1.34
C LEU A 109 -4.32 -4.69 2.70
N GLN A 110 -5.63 -4.54 2.93
CA GLN A 110 -6.27 -5.03 4.15
C GLN A 110 -6.27 -6.58 4.21
N ASP A 111 -6.46 -7.26 3.08
CA ASP A 111 -6.34 -8.73 3.00
C ASP A 111 -4.92 -9.18 3.39
N LEU A 112 -3.88 -8.50 2.89
CA LEU A 112 -2.50 -8.79 3.29
C LEU A 112 -2.28 -8.60 4.79
N ARG A 113 -2.80 -7.52 5.39
CA ARG A 113 -2.72 -7.27 6.83
C ARG A 113 -3.37 -8.39 7.63
N THR A 114 -4.56 -8.83 7.20
CA THR A 114 -5.32 -9.88 7.85
C THR A 114 -4.59 -11.23 7.79
N GLU A 115 -4.14 -11.64 6.61
CA GLU A 115 -3.47 -12.94 6.45
C GLU A 115 -2.06 -12.95 7.09
N SER A 116 -1.35 -11.82 7.13
CA SER A 116 -0.07 -11.70 7.84
C SER A 116 -0.25 -11.80 9.37
N ALA A 117 -1.30 -11.22 9.92
CA ALA A 117 -1.62 -11.35 11.34
C ALA A 117 -1.92 -12.82 11.71
N LYS A 118 -2.75 -13.49 10.90
CA LYS A 118 -3.03 -14.93 11.08
C LYS A 118 -1.76 -15.78 10.98
N LEU A 119 -0.85 -15.44 10.04
CA LEU A 119 0.41 -16.16 9.92
C LEU A 119 1.23 -16.06 11.20
N ALA A 120 1.35 -14.86 11.77
CA ALA A 120 2.06 -14.67 13.04
C ALA A 120 1.42 -15.46 14.20
N GLU A 121 0.08 -15.58 14.23
CA GLU A 121 -0.64 -16.38 15.23
C GLU A 121 -0.40 -17.88 15.04
N VAL A 122 -0.54 -18.39 13.81
CA VAL A 122 -0.40 -19.83 13.51
C VAL A 122 1.02 -20.32 13.81
N THR A 123 2.04 -19.48 13.56
CA THR A 123 3.44 -19.83 13.86
C THR A 123 3.68 -20.07 15.36
N ALA A 124 2.90 -19.46 16.25
CA ALA A 124 3.01 -19.69 17.68
C ALA A 124 2.58 -21.10 18.10
N GLY A 125 1.75 -21.77 17.32
CA GLY A 125 1.31 -23.16 17.56
C GLY A 125 2.34 -24.23 17.17
N GLY A 126 3.33 -23.90 16.37
CA GLY A 126 4.45 -24.78 15.99
C GLY A 126 4.11 -25.91 15.00
N ASP A 127 2.87 -26.03 14.51
CA ASP A 127 2.48 -27.01 13.50
C ASP A 127 2.99 -26.57 12.12
N GLU A 128 3.98 -27.28 11.59
CA GLU A 128 4.63 -26.96 10.32
C GLU A 128 3.65 -27.01 9.14
N ALA A 129 2.72 -27.96 9.12
CA ALA A 129 1.76 -28.07 8.02
C ALA A 129 0.77 -26.89 8.02
N ALA A 130 0.27 -26.50 9.20
CA ALA A 130 -0.58 -25.33 9.35
C ALA A 130 0.17 -24.03 8.99
N ILE A 131 1.43 -23.90 9.40
CA ILE A 131 2.29 -22.75 9.07
C ILE A 131 2.46 -22.63 7.56
N LYS A 132 2.80 -23.72 6.86
CA LYS A 132 2.96 -23.72 5.40
C LYS A 132 1.67 -23.35 4.68
N ALA A 133 0.54 -23.89 5.12
CA ALA A 133 -0.78 -23.57 4.55
C ALA A 133 -1.13 -22.09 4.71
N GLN A 134 -0.91 -21.51 5.90
CA GLN A 134 -1.18 -20.09 6.16
C GLN A 134 -0.19 -19.18 5.42
N PHE A 135 1.07 -19.58 5.29
CA PHE A 135 2.06 -18.86 4.47
C PHE A 135 1.62 -18.78 3.00
N ASP A 136 1.12 -19.88 2.43
CA ASP A 136 0.59 -19.86 1.06
C ASP A 136 -0.64 -18.97 0.93
N ALA A 137 -1.52 -18.92 1.92
CA ALA A 137 -2.64 -17.98 1.95
C ALA A 137 -2.15 -16.52 1.95
N THR A 138 -1.17 -16.20 2.79
CA THR A 138 -0.54 -14.87 2.84
C THR A 138 0.09 -14.48 1.51
N ARG A 139 0.84 -15.39 0.86
CA ARG A 139 1.44 -15.12 -0.46
C ARG A 139 0.41 -14.86 -1.56
N LYS A 140 -0.75 -15.51 -1.50
CA LYS A 140 -1.83 -15.29 -2.46
C LYS A 140 -2.37 -13.87 -2.42
N THR A 141 -2.39 -13.22 -1.26
CA THR A 141 -2.81 -11.80 -1.18
C THR A 141 -1.86 -10.87 -1.93
N CYS A 142 -0.54 -11.11 -1.82
CA CYS A 142 0.46 -10.36 -2.59
C CYS A 142 0.24 -10.52 -4.10
N LYS A 143 0.06 -11.79 -4.54
CA LYS A 143 -0.17 -12.08 -5.96
C LYS A 143 -1.45 -11.41 -6.45
N ALA A 144 -2.56 -11.53 -5.72
CA ALA A 144 -3.85 -10.97 -6.12
C ALA A 144 -3.83 -9.44 -6.24
N CYS A 145 -3.04 -8.76 -5.40
CA CYS A 145 -2.84 -7.32 -5.52
C CYS A 145 -1.96 -6.98 -6.75
N HIS A 146 -0.85 -7.68 -6.93
CA HIS A 146 0.07 -7.43 -8.03
C HIS A 146 -0.55 -7.74 -9.40
N ASP A 147 -1.38 -8.78 -9.53
CA ASP A 147 -2.08 -9.09 -10.79
C ASP A 147 -2.96 -7.92 -11.25
N ASP A 148 -3.61 -7.22 -10.33
CA ASP A 148 -4.52 -6.13 -10.63
C ASP A 148 -3.79 -4.77 -10.79
N TYR A 149 -2.77 -4.49 -9.97
CA TYR A 149 -2.24 -3.14 -9.73
C TYR A 149 -0.75 -2.96 -10.03
N LYS A 150 -0.02 -4.00 -10.48
CA LYS A 150 1.41 -3.94 -10.85
C LYS A 150 1.61 -4.35 -12.30
N GLN A 151 2.47 -3.58 -13.05
CA GLN A 151 2.93 -3.92 -14.40
C GLN A 151 3.83 -5.14 -14.41
#